data_950a319ba3e324706c942645375a0750
#
_entry.id   950a319ba3e324706c942645375a0750
#
_cell.length_a   1.000
_cell.length_b   1.000
_cell.length_c   1.000
_cell.angle_alpha   90.00
_cell.angle_beta   90.00
_cell.angle_gamma   90.00
#
_symmetry.space_group_name_H-M   'P 1'
#
loop_
_entity.id
_entity.type
_entity.pdbx_description
1 polymer ?
#
loop_
_entity_poly.entity_id
_entity_poly.type
_entity_poly.pdbx_seq_one_letter_code
_entity_poly.pdbx_strand_id
1 'polypeptide(L)'
;MTERRKMKKPENVWFLLGALAVLAMGIPYLILGKDAIFVYHDQLDGEVIAYLLQARHLWDGSGILPEFMNGASRTALTMPAPACVWLYRLLPAETALACMQVAGSFVGYVGMFLLLWWAAEDSEILSGRKGTVGFLAMTVGCMYAYLPFLPVYGLSQYGLPMLLYCVLRLRERD
;
A
#
# COMPACT_ATOMS: atom_id res chain seq x y z
N MET A 1 7.17 -16.23 -33.94
CA MET A 1 7.32 -17.14 -32.78
C MET A 1 8.23 -16.44 -31.79
N THR A 2 7.65 -15.74 -30.81
CA THR A 2 8.43 -14.96 -29.84
C THR A 2 8.97 -15.94 -28.80
N GLU A 3 10.27 -16.09 -28.75
CA GLU A 3 10.96 -16.92 -27.76
C GLU A 3 10.52 -16.52 -26.37
N ARG A 4 9.90 -17.43 -25.61
CA ARG A 4 9.43 -17.17 -24.24
C ARG A 4 10.60 -16.72 -23.39
N ARG A 5 10.65 -15.45 -23.09
CA ARG A 5 11.67 -14.84 -22.26
C ARG A 5 11.59 -15.45 -20.83
N LYS A 6 12.57 -16.28 -20.48
CA LYS A 6 12.71 -16.80 -19.12
C LYS A 6 13.09 -15.62 -18.22
N MET A 7 12.14 -15.17 -17.39
CA MET A 7 12.43 -14.17 -16.36
C MET A 7 13.63 -14.60 -15.50
N LYS A 8 14.68 -13.81 -15.55
CA LYS A 8 15.75 -13.91 -14.57
C LYS A 8 15.22 -13.36 -13.24
N LYS A 9 15.45 -14.09 -12.14
CA LYS A 9 15.04 -13.63 -10.80
C LYS A 9 15.70 -12.28 -10.52
N PRO A 10 14.95 -11.31 -9.93
CA PRO A 10 15.52 -10.03 -9.50
C PRO A 10 16.65 -10.27 -8.50
N GLU A 11 17.59 -9.35 -8.42
CA GLU A 11 18.62 -9.40 -7.38
C GLU A 11 17.97 -9.22 -6.00
N ASN A 12 17.87 -10.32 -5.28
CA ASN A 12 17.16 -10.38 -4.00
C ASN A 12 17.68 -9.36 -2.97
N VAL A 13 18.97 -9.01 -3.03
CA VAL A 13 19.59 -8.08 -2.06
C VAL A 13 18.96 -6.70 -2.15
N TRP A 14 18.90 -6.10 -3.33
CA TRP A 14 18.33 -4.77 -3.52
C TRP A 14 16.83 -4.73 -3.20
N PHE A 15 16.12 -5.78 -3.62
CA PHE A 15 14.71 -5.92 -3.28
C PHE A 15 14.49 -5.97 -1.75
N LEU A 16 15.26 -6.79 -1.05
CA LEU A 16 15.14 -6.94 0.40
C LEU A 16 15.54 -5.67 1.16
N LEU A 17 16.61 -4.99 0.75
CA LEU A 17 17.02 -3.74 1.38
C LEU A 17 15.93 -2.66 1.27
N GLY A 18 15.35 -2.49 0.09
CA GLY A 18 14.25 -1.55 -0.10
C GLY A 18 12.98 -1.96 0.65
N ALA A 19 12.63 -3.25 0.66
CA ALA A 19 11.51 -3.78 1.44
C ALA A 19 11.68 -3.48 2.94
N LEU A 20 12.89 -3.71 3.50
CA LEU A 20 13.20 -3.38 4.89
C LEU A 20 13.12 -1.88 5.15
N ALA A 21 13.62 -1.04 4.23
CA ALA A 21 13.52 0.42 4.36
C ALA A 21 12.06 0.87 4.41
N VAL A 22 11.19 0.32 3.56
CA VAL A 22 9.76 0.66 3.55
C VAL A 22 9.07 0.17 4.83
N LEU A 23 9.35 -1.06 5.28
CA LEU A 23 8.78 -1.57 6.53
C LEU A 23 9.24 -0.76 7.75
N ALA A 24 10.45 -0.21 7.72
CA ALA A 24 10.96 0.66 8.79
C ALA A 24 10.16 1.96 8.96
N MET A 25 9.34 2.37 7.96
CA MET A 25 8.38 3.49 8.12
C MET A 25 7.39 3.26 9.26
N GLY A 26 7.07 2.01 9.59
CA GLY A 26 6.18 1.67 10.69
C GLY A 26 6.80 1.86 12.08
N ILE A 27 8.13 1.89 12.19
CA ILE A 27 8.83 1.93 13.49
C ILE A 27 8.42 3.13 14.35
N PRO A 28 8.39 4.38 13.84
CA PRO A 28 7.97 5.54 14.64
C PRO A 28 6.57 5.38 15.22
N TYR A 29 5.64 4.82 14.45
CA TYR A 29 4.26 4.60 14.90
C TYR A 29 4.17 3.52 15.97
N LEU A 30 4.98 2.47 15.89
CA LEU A 30 5.05 1.43 16.92
C LEU A 30 5.66 1.94 18.23
N ILE A 31 6.64 2.86 18.13
CA ILE A 31 7.31 3.44 19.32
C ILE A 31 6.41 4.48 19.99
N LEU A 32 5.80 5.36 19.21
CA LEU A 32 4.98 6.48 19.73
C LEU A 32 3.57 6.04 20.09
N GLY A 33 3.05 4.99 19.45
CA GLY A 33 1.69 4.48 19.70
C GLY A 33 0.65 5.60 19.62
N LYS A 34 -0.11 5.78 20.70
CA LYS A 34 -1.15 6.82 20.81
C LYS A 34 -0.64 8.26 20.69
N ASP A 35 0.65 8.47 20.91
CA ASP A 35 1.28 9.80 20.82
C ASP A 35 1.79 10.07 19.39
N ALA A 36 1.61 9.12 18.45
CA ALA A 36 1.92 9.32 17.03
C ALA A 36 0.96 10.36 16.44
N ILE A 37 1.54 11.38 15.81
CA ILE A 37 0.77 12.39 15.07
C ILE A 37 0.80 12.04 13.59
N PHE A 38 -0.39 11.86 13.00
CA PHE A 38 -0.56 11.68 11.57
C PHE A 38 -0.99 13.02 10.97
N VAL A 39 -0.08 13.67 10.27
CA VAL A 39 -0.33 14.98 9.65
C VAL A 39 -0.83 14.76 8.22
N TYR A 40 -2.03 14.23 8.09
CA TYR A 40 -2.65 14.08 6.78
C TYR A 40 -4.07 14.65 6.82
N HIS A 41 -4.24 15.81 6.20
CA HIS A 41 -5.53 16.43 5.89
C HIS A 41 -6.70 15.95 6.80
N ASP A 42 -7.83 15.59 6.26
CA ASP A 42 -9.05 15.20 7.00
C ASP A 42 -9.05 13.73 7.50
N GLN A 43 -7.91 13.07 7.57
CA GLN A 43 -7.87 11.64 7.95
C GLN A 43 -8.39 11.36 9.34
N LEU A 44 -8.05 12.22 10.32
CA LEU A 44 -8.41 11.98 11.71
C LEU A 44 -9.89 12.23 11.98
N ASP A 45 -10.47 13.23 11.36
CA ASP A 45 -11.87 13.65 11.58
C ASP A 45 -12.87 13.06 10.58
N GLY A 46 -12.41 12.52 9.47
CA GLY A 46 -13.26 11.83 8.49
C GLY A 46 -13.08 10.32 8.49
N GLU A 47 -11.93 9.88 8.00
CA GLU A 47 -11.70 8.48 7.66
C GLU A 47 -11.51 7.56 8.87
N VAL A 48 -10.64 7.95 9.81
CA VAL A 48 -10.37 7.16 11.00
C VAL A 48 -11.65 6.99 11.82
N ILE A 49 -12.45 8.06 11.95
CA ILE A 49 -13.73 8.00 12.64
C ILE A 49 -14.70 7.07 11.92
N ALA A 50 -14.79 7.12 10.59
CA ALA A 50 -15.64 6.24 9.82
C ALA A 50 -15.28 4.75 10.03
N TYR A 51 -13.99 4.42 10.01
CA TYR A 51 -13.52 3.05 10.29
C TYR A 51 -13.82 2.63 11.73
N LEU A 52 -13.57 3.50 12.71
CA LEU A 52 -13.83 3.22 14.12
C LEU A 52 -15.32 2.97 14.39
N LEU A 53 -16.20 3.82 13.87
CA LEU A 53 -17.65 3.65 14.02
C LEU A 53 -18.11 2.33 13.40
N GLN A 54 -17.65 2.02 12.21
CA GLN A 54 -18.02 0.76 11.57
C GLN A 54 -17.43 -0.46 12.29
N ALA A 55 -16.22 -0.36 12.84
CA ALA A 55 -15.61 -1.43 13.61
C ALA A 55 -16.36 -1.68 14.93
N ARG A 56 -16.86 -0.62 15.59
CA ARG A 56 -17.69 -0.76 16.81
C ARG A 56 -18.99 -1.48 16.51
N HIS A 57 -19.65 -1.12 15.42
CA HIS A 57 -20.97 -1.64 15.04
C HIS A 57 -20.90 -2.77 14.01
N LEU A 58 -19.74 -3.47 13.93
CA LEU A 58 -19.52 -4.49 12.91
C LEU A 58 -20.57 -5.60 12.93
N TRP A 59 -21.05 -5.96 14.13
CA TRP A 59 -22.03 -7.01 14.37
C TRP A 59 -23.43 -6.49 14.67
N ASP A 60 -23.61 -5.17 14.64
CA ASP A 60 -24.91 -4.56 14.87
C ASP A 60 -25.78 -4.69 13.63
N GLY A 61 -26.86 -5.45 13.76
CA GLY A 61 -27.81 -5.71 12.70
C GLY A 61 -28.71 -4.52 12.37
N SER A 62 -28.73 -3.44 13.19
CA SER A 62 -29.59 -2.27 12.98
C SER A 62 -29.25 -1.48 11.70
N GLY A 63 -27.98 -1.55 11.27
CA GLY A 63 -27.49 -0.74 10.14
C GLY A 63 -27.43 0.75 10.42
N ILE A 64 -27.67 1.18 11.67
CA ILE A 64 -27.67 2.56 12.13
C ILE A 64 -26.44 2.79 13.03
N LEU A 65 -25.83 3.96 12.90
CA LEU A 65 -24.72 4.43 13.74
C LEU A 65 -25.25 5.50 14.68
N PRO A 66 -25.55 5.16 15.96
CA PRO A 66 -26.19 6.11 16.88
C PRO A 66 -25.35 7.36 17.14
N GLU A 67 -24.03 7.22 17.14
CA GLU A 67 -23.08 8.30 17.41
C GLU A 67 -22.82 9.21 16.19
N PHE A 68 -23.32 8.85 15.01
CA PHE A 68 -23.10 9.61 13.79
C PHE A 68 -24.38 10.28 13.32
N MET A 69 -24.36 11.61 13.19
CA MET A 69 -25.48 12.42 12.71
C MET A 69 -26.82 12.06 13.35
N ASN A 70 -26.84 11.83 14.66
CA ASN A 70 -28.05 11.48 15.43
C ASN A 70 -28.74 10.19 14.93
N GLY A 71 -27.96 9.21 14.52
CA GLY A 71 -28.48 7.90 14.06
C GLY A 71 -28.54 7.75 12.54
N ALA A 72 -27.50 8.20 11.85
CA ALA A 72 -27.43 7.99 10.39
C ALA A 72 -27.21 6.54 10.00
N SER A 73 -27.65 6.19 8.80
CA SER A 73 -27.38 4.88 8.24
C SER A 73 -25.90 4.63 8.05
N ARG A 74 -25.45 3.40 8.34
CA ARG A 74 -24.08 2.93 8.07
C ARG A 74 -23.65 3.16 6.60
N THR A 75 -24.59 3.09 5.67
CA THR A 75 -24.34 3.32 4.25
C THR A 75 -24.03 4.78 3.90
N ALA A 76 -24.29 5.72 4.84
CA ALA A 76 -23.90 7.13 4.67
C ALA A 76 -22.38 7.35 4.85
N LEU A 77 -21.68 6.41 5.50
CA LEU A 77 -20.23 6.44 5.58
C LEU A 77 -19.62 5.74 4.35
N THR A 78 -18.87 6.51 3.58
CA THR A 78 -18.09 5.94 2.48
C THR A 78 -16.99 5.02 3.04
N MET A 79 -16.98 3.77 2.58
CA MET A 79 -16.05 2.76 3.06
C MET A 79 -15.24 2.17 1.92
N PRO A 80 -13.94 2.42 1.86
CA PRO A 80 -13.13 1.91 0.75
C PRO A 80 -12.88 0.41 0.82
N ALA A 81 -12.69 -0.19 2.02
CA ALA A 81 -12.36 -1.61 2.10
C ALA A 81 -12.82 -2.26 3.41
N PRO A 82 -13.65 -3.31 3.37
CA PRO A 82 -14.08 -4.06 4.55
C PRO A 82 -12.91 -4.62 5.38
N ALA A 83 -11.80 -5.02 4.73
CA ALA A 83 -10.62 -5.52 5.40
C ALA A 83 -10.01 -4.50 6.39
N CYS A 84 -10.09 -3.20 6.06
CA CYS A 84 -9.59 -2.14 6.92
C CYS A 84 -10.43 -2.00 8.21
N VAL A 85 -11.73 -2.25 8.14
CA VAL A 85 -12.61 -2.24 9.33
C VAL A 85 -12.14 -3.27 10.35
N TRP A 86 -11.69 -4.44 9.90
CA TRP A 86 -11.15 -5.47 10.79
C TRP A 86 -9.87 -5.04 11.48
N LEU A 87 -9.01 -4.25 10.82
CA LEU A 87 -7.82 -3.69 11.46
C LEU A 87 -8.22 -2.78 12.64
N TYR A 88 -9.19 -1.88 12.42
CA TYR A 88 -9.68 -1.00 13.48
C TYR A 88 -10.51 -1.71 14.56
N ARG A 89 -10.99 -2.92 14.29
CA ARG A 89 -11.65 -3.77 15.30
C ARG A 89 -10.64 -4.46 16.20
N LEU A 90 -9.48 -4.84 15.66
CA LEU A 90 -8.47 -5.66 16.32
C LEU A 90 -7.33 -4.85 16.95
N LEU A 91 -7.04 -3.67 16.41
CA LEU A 91 -5.90 -2.83 16.80
C LEU A 91 -6.37 -1.45 17.26
N PRO A 92 -5.56 -0.76 18.08
CA PRO A 92 -5.75 0.67 18.33
C PRO A 92 -5.76 1.46 17.03
N ALA A 93 -6.49 2.58 16.97
CA ALA A 93 -6.73 3.34 15.75
C ALA A 93 -5.43 3.79 15.06
N GLU A 94 -4.48 4.29 15.82
CA GLU A 94 -3.16 4.72 15.36
C GLU A 94 -2.35 3.57 14.76
N THR A 95 -2.41 2.40 15.40
CA THR A 95 -1.73 1.20 14.90
C THR A 95 -2.39 0.68 13.62
N ALA A 96 -3.73 0.67 13.56
CA ALA A 96 -4.47 0.27 12.38
C ALA A 96 -4.14 1.18 11.18
N LEU A 97 -4.10 2.50 11.40
CA LEU A 97 -3.73 3.48 10.38
C LEU A 97 -2.29 3.28 9.90
N ALA A 98 -1.35 3.09 10.84
CA ALA A 98 0.05 2.78 10.50
C ALA A 98 0.18 1.50 9.67
N CYS A 99 -0.54 0.44 10.03
CA CYS A 99 -0.57 -0.81 9.27
C CYS A 99 -1.09 -0.59 7.84
N MET A 100 -2.16 0.19 7.67
CA MET A 100 -2.68 0.52 6.34
C MET A 100 -1.66 1.29 5.52
N GLN A 101 -1.02 2.29 6.09
CA GLN A 101 0.00 3.10 5.44
C GLN A 101 1.19 2.25 4.99
N VAL A 102 1.75 1.47 5.91
CA VAL A 102 2.92 0.62 5.62
C VAL A 102 2.59 -0.45 4.58
N ALA A 103 1.42 -1.09 4.69
CA ALA A 103 0.99 -2.10 3.72
C ALA A 103 0.80 -1.50 2.32
N GLY A 104 0.16 -0.33 2.20
CA GLY A 104 0.02 0.39 0.94
C GLY A 104 1.37 0.74 0.34
N SER A 105 2.25 1.38 1.12
CA SER A 105 3.61 1.73 0.71
C SER A 105 4.42 0.51 0.26
N PHE A 106 4.27 -0.62 0.95
CA PHE A 106 4.93 -1.87 0.59
C PHE A 106 4.45 -2.41 -0.76
N VAL A 107 3.14 -2.38 -1.02
CA VAL A 107 2.58 -2.75 -2.34
C VAL A 107 3.10 -1.83 -3.42
N GLY A 108 3.16 -0.51 -3.16
CA GLY A 108 3.72 0.47 -4.08
C GLY A 108 5.19 0.20 -4.41
N TYR A 109 6.00 -0.07 -3.37
CA TYR A 109 7.40 -0.44 -3.52
C TYR A 109 7.57 -1.69 -4.41
N VAL A 110 6.88 -2.78 -4.06
CA VAL A 110 6.97 -4.04 -4.80
C VAL A 110 6.55 -3.86 -6.25
N GLY A 111 5.44 -3.16 -6.48
CA GLY A 111 4.94 -2.89 -7.82
C GLY A 111 5.92 -2.09 -8.66
N MET A 112 6.48 -1.01 -8.10
CA MET A 112 7.45 -0.16 -8.80
C MET A 112 8.76 -0.90 -9.06
N PHE A 113 9.26 -1.65 -8.06
CA PHE A 113 10.48 -2.47 -8.23
C PHE A 113 10.32 -3.47 -9.37
N LEU A 114 9.22 -4.23 -9.39
CA LEU A 114 8.95 -5.25 -10.40
C LEU A 114 8.76 -4.63 -11.80
N LEU A 115 8.06 -3.50 -11.87
CA LEU A 115 7.84 -2.77 -13.13
C LEU A 115 9.16 -2.30 -13.73
N LEU A 116 10.01 -1.67 -12.94
CA LEU A 116 11.31 -1.17 -13.41
C LEU A 116 12.28 -2.30 -13.74
N TRP A 117 12.29 -3.36 -12.93
CA TRP A 117 13.07 -4.55 -13.23
C TRP A 117 12.67 -5.16 -14.56
N TRP A 118 11.38 -5.35 -14.80
CA TRP A 118 10.85 -5.88 -16.06
C TRP A 118 11.20 -4.98 -17.25
N ALA A 119 11.01 -3.65 -17.11
CA ALA A 119 11.33 -2.70 -18.18
C ALA A 119 12.84 -2.69 -18.53
N ALA A 120 13.70 -2.86 -17.53
CA ALA A 120 15.15 -2.91 -17.74
C ALA A 120 15.63 -4.20 -18.41
N GLU A 121 14.93 -5.32 -18.21
CA GLU A 121 15.24 -6.58 -18.91
C GLU A 121 15.02 -6.47 -20.42
N ASP A 122 14.14 -5.57 -20.86
CA ASP A 122 13.86 -5.29 -22.27
C ASP A 122 14.89 -4.37 -22.94
N SER A 123 15.68 -3.67 -22.14
CA SER A 123 16.69 -2.74 -22.62
C SER A 123 18.01 -3.48 -22.94
N GLU A 124 18.48 -3.36 -24.17
CA GLU A 124 19.80 -3.89 -24.57
C GLU A 124 20.94 -3.31 -23.73
N ILE A 125 20.82 -2.06 -23.30
CA ILE A 125 21.85 -1.36 -22.52
C ILE A 125 21.89 -1.83 -21.07
N LEU A 126 20.73 -2.15 -20.48
CA LEU A 126 20.57 -2.42 -19.05
C LEU A 126 20.56 -3.91 -18.71
N SER A 127 20.21 -4.78 -19.66
CA SER A 127 20.04 -6.22 -19.42
C SER A 127 21.29 -6.92 -18.86
N GLY A 128 22.48 -6.39 -19.13
CA GLY A 128 23.77 -6.86 -18.59
C GLY A 128 24.18 -6.30 -17.23
N ARG A 129 23.50 -5.23 -16.75
CA ARG A 129 23.90 -4.47 -15.55
C ARG A 129 22.96 -4.67 -14.37
N LYS A 130 22.76 -5.91 -13.97
CA LYS A 130 21.75 -6.28 -12.95
C LYS A 130 21.89 -5.53 -11.63
N GLY A 131 23.12 -5.34 -11.11
CA GLY A 131 23.36 -4.60 -9.86
C GLY A 131 22.89 -3.16 -9.96
N THR A 132 23.21 -2.47 -11.07
CA THR A 132 22.76 -1.09 -11.31
C THR A 132 21.24 -1.01 -11.44
N VAL A 133 20.63 -1.96 -12.19
CA VAL A 133 19.16 -2.03 -12.34
C VAL A 133 18.48 -2.27 -11.00
N GLY A 134 19.00 -3.22 -10.20
CA GLY A 134 18.46 -3.51 -8.87
C GLY A 134 18.54 -2.31 -7.94
N PHE A 135 19.68 -1.61 -7.92
CA PHE A 135 19.83 -0.38 -7.14
C PHE A 135 18.87 0.74 -7.59
N LEU A 136 18.74 0.98 -8.89
CA LEU A 136 17.81 1.99 -9.42
C LEU A 136 16.34 1.61 -9.11
N ALA A 137 15.97 0.36 -9.32
CA ALA A 137 14.61 -0.12 -9.03
C ALA A 137 14.27 -0.01 -7.54
N MET A 138 15.24 -0.32 -6.64
CA MET A 138 15.11 -0.12 -5.21
C MET A 138 14.92 1.36 -4.87
N THR A 139 15.78 2.22 -5.40
CA THR A 139 15.75 3.66 -5.08
C THR A 139 14.44 4.30 -5.52
N VAL A 140 14.05 4.09 -6.78
CA VAL A 140 12.80 4.66 -7.31
C VAL A 140 11.58 4.01 -6.64
N GLY A 141 11.64 2.72 -6.34
CA GLY A 141 10.60 2.02 -5.59
C GLY A 141 10.41 2.59 -4.19
N CYS A 142 11.50 2.86 -3.46
CA CYS A 142 11.45 3.53 -2.17
C CYS A 142 10.92 4.96 -2.29
N MET A 143 11.39 5.74 -3.27
CA MET A 143 10.86 7.09 -3.50
C MET A 143 9.35 7.08 -3.72
N TYR A 144 8.85 6.13 -4.52
CA TYR A 144 7.41 5.99 -4.74
C TYR A 144 6.66 5.59 -3.46
N ALA A 145 7.20 4.64 -2.70
CA ALA A 145 6.59 4.18 -1.45
C ALA A 145 6.52 5.26 -0.37
N TYR A 146 7.46 6.23 -0.39
CA TYR A 146 7.51 7.35 0.55
C TYR A 146 6.72 8.58 0.08
N LEU A 147 6.08 8.54 -1.09
CA LEU A 147 5.16 9.61 -1.47
C LEU A 147 4.00 9.71 -0.47
N PRO A 148 3.52 10.92 -0.17
CA PRO A 148 2.49 11.15 0.84
C PRO A 148 1.09 10.78 0.29
N PHE A 149 0.93 9.52 -0.12
CA PHE A 149 -0.38 9.00 -0.50
C PHE A 149 -1.24 8.77 0.74
N LEU A 150 -2.51 9.13 0.64
CA LEU A 150 -3.45 8.94 1.72
C LEU A 150 -3.92 7.47 1.77
N PRO A 151 -3.88 6.80 2.95
CA PRO A 151 -4.31 5.41 3.08
C PRO A 151 -5.74 5.15 2.63
N VAL A 152 -6.62 6.16 2.70
CA VAL A 152 -8.01 6.07 2.26
C VAL A 152 -8.16 5.71 0.79
N TYR A 153 -7.28 6.22 -0.05
CA TYR A 153 -7.29 5.87 -1.47
C TYR A 153 -6.76 4.45 -1.72
N GLY A 154 -6.24 3.81 -0.69
CA GLY A 154 -5.86 2.42 -0.67
C GLY A 154 -4.98 2.05 -1.86
N LEU A 155 -5.28 0.91 -2.47
CA LEU A 155 -4.52 0.40 -3.61
C LEU A 155 -4.74 1.18 -4.92
N SER A 156 -5.67 2.14 -4.97
CA SER A 156 -5.88 2.94 -6.19
C SER A 156 -4.66 3.77 -6.56
N GLN A 157 -3.89 4.24 -5.58
CA GLN A 157 -2.64 4.97 -5.79
C GLN A 157 -1.42 4.07 -5.62
N TYR A 158 -1.29 3.41 -4.46
CA TYR A 158 -0.15 2.54 -4.20
C TYR A 158 -0.04 1.36 -5.18
N GLY A 159 -1.18 0.82 -5.62
CA GLY A 159 -1.24 -0.35 -6.50
C GLY A 159 -1.01 -0.06 -7.97
N LEU A 160 -0.95 1.21 -8.41
CA LEU A 160 -0.81 1.55 -9.84
C LEU A 160 0.39 0.89 -10.52
N PRO A 161 1.62 0.94 -9.97
CA PRO A 161 2.77 0.30 -10.62
C PRO A 161 2.61 -1.21 -10.69
N MET A 162 2.03 -1.83 -9.67
CA MET A 162 1.76 -3.27 -9.65
C MET A 162 0.73 -3.65 -10.71
N LEU A 163 -0.35 -2.89 -10.82
CA LEU A 163 -1.38 -3.10 -11.83
C LEU A 163 -0.79 -3.00 -13.24
N LEU A 164 -0.01 -1.95 -13.50
CA LEU A 164 0.65 -1.76 -14.79
C LEU A 164 1.58 -2.93 -15.10
N TYR A 165 2.42 -3.33 -14.14
CA TYR A 165 3.28 -4.51 -14.29
C TYR A 165 2.48 -5.76 -14.65
N CYS A 166 1.39 -6.03 -13.94
CA CYS A 166 0.54 -7.19 -14.19
C CYS A 166 -0.07 -7.16 -15.60
N VAL A 167 -0.60 -6.01 -16.03
CA VAL A 167 -1.19 -5.84 -17.38
C VAL A 167 -0.16 -6.09 -18.48
N LEU A 168 1.04 -5.50 -18.34
CA LEU A 168 2.11 -5.69 -19.30
C LEU A 168 2.56 -7.15 -19.38
N ARG A 169 2.64 -7.82 -18.22
CA ARG A 169 2.99 -9.25 -18.16
C ARG A 169 1.91 -10.17 -18.74
N LEU A 170 0.65 -9.82 -18.62
CA LEU A 170 -0.44 -10.56 -19.28
C LEU A 170 -0.34 -10.45 -20.80
N ARG A 171 -0.07 -9.25 -21.32
CA ARG A 171 0.10 -9.01 -22.75
C ARG A 171 1.23 -9.81 -23.38
N GLU A 172 2.29 -10.15 -22.64
CA GLU A 172 3.39 -10.97 -23.13
C GLU A 172 3.05 -12.48 -23.22
N ARG A 173 1.94 -12.89 -22.58
CA ARG A 173 1.54 -14.32 -22.57
C ARG A 173 0.63 -14.71 -23.73
N ASP A 174 -0.02 -13.74 -24.35
CA ASP A 174 -0.85 -13.89 -25.56
C ASP A 174 0.02 -13.78 -26.81
#